data_bb2a8f9c1a1f98efdc20eafc5bfc5915
#
_entry.id   bb2a8f9c1a1f98efdc20eafc5bfc5915
#
_cell.length_a   1.000
_cell.length_b   1.000
_cell.length_c   1.000
_cell.angle_alpha   90.00
_cell.angle_beta   90.00
_cell.angle_gamma   90.00
#
_symmetry.space_group_name_H-M   'P 1'
#
loop_
_entity.id
_entity.type
_entity.pdbx_description
1 polymer ?
#
loop_
_entity_poly.entity_id
_entity_poly.type
_entity_poly.pdbx_seq_one_letter_code
_entity_poly.pdbx_strand_id
1 'polypeptide(L)'
;MSIKVYEKMLPVCTITQEEHGIEIDYDKIVKFVEKIEPEVLKLEVDKGHYNAEPGTAKEMIIKWNGWNILLLNEPELFKIYKIILKGVKEFAKFIGLNEPVTYLGCWATLTRKGRQVFPHTHNFHMVGHVAINAEPSTTTYSWKDVDNNEYHVPIKNLNGQVQVTKSVNHHSSIWEKDESRVTIAFDVIGQKHVEDPRPLPPCFPILLE
;
A
#
# COMPACT_ATOMS: atom_id res chain seq x y z
N MET A 1 -17.44 4.81 6.74
CA MET A 1 -16.40 5.31 5.81
C MET A 1 -16.09 6.76 6.14
N SER A 2 -14.83 7.07 6.38
CA SER A 2 -14.44 8.46 6.64
C SER A 2 -13.26 8.86 5.76
N ILE A 3 -13.39 10.00 5.08
CA ILE A 3 -12.26 10.71 4.51
C ILE A 3 -11.93 11.83 5.48
N LYS A 4 -10.76 11.79 6.10
CA LYS A 4 -10.29 12.85 6.98
C LYS A 4 -9.28 13.67 6.22
N VAL A 5 -9.47 15.00 6.30
CA VAL A 5 -8.46 15.96 5.82
C VAL A 5 -7.68 16.40 7.06
N TYR A 6 -6.42 16.02 7.11
CA TYR A 6 -5.52 16.40 8.19
C TYR A 6 -4.82 17.71 7.84
N GLU A 7 -4.59 18.51 8.87
CA GLU A 7 -3.95 19.82 8.89
C GLU A 7 -3.42 20.34 7.54
N LYS A 8 -4.08 21.34 6.98
CA LYS A 8 -3.71 22.00 5.71
C LYS A 8 -3.52 21.03 4.50
N MET A 9 -4.47 20.08 4.32
CA MET A 9 -4.74 19.44 3.04
C MET A 9 -4.05 18.08 2.73
N LEU A 10 -3.83 17.20 3.69
CA LEU A 10 -3.63 15.79 3.38
C LEU A 10 -4.94 15.00 3.56
N PRO A 11 -5.68 14.69 2.49
CA PRO A 11 -6.79 13.77 2.59
C PRO A 11 -6.28 12.33 2.72
N VAL A 12 -6.82 11.60 3.70
CA VAL A 12 -6.65 10.16 3.84
C VAL A 12 -8.01 9.50 3.93
N CYS A 13 -8.32 8.62 3.00
CA CYS A 13 -9.50 7.77 3.05
C CYS A 13 -9.17 6.53 3.88
N THR A 14 -9.96 6.28 4.91
CA THR A 14 -9.88 5.05 5.70
C THR A 14 -11.22 4.33 5.65
N ILE A 15 -11.22 3.03 5.36
CA ILE A 15 -12.40 2.17 5.42
C ILE A 15 -12.05 0.96 6.26
N THR A 16 -12.71 0.79 7.40
CA THR A 16 -12.48 -0.34 8.30
C THR A 16 -13.18 -1.61 7.80
N GLN A 17 -12.83 -2.75 8.37
CA GLN A 17 -13.53 -4.00 8.07
C GLN A 17 -15.03 -3.92 8.33
N GLU A 18 -15.44 -3.28 9.42
CA GLU A 18 -16.85 -3.08 9.75
C GLU A 18 -17.58 -2.24 8.68
N GLU A 19 -16.92 -1.21 8.15
CA GLU A 19 -17.50 -0.31 7.12
C GLU A 19 -17.56 -0.95 5.72
N HIS A 20 -16.63 -1.81 5.34
CA HIS A 20 -16.72 -2.50 4.04
C HIS A 20 -17.48 -3.82 4.12
N GLY A 21 -17.61 -4.43 5.31
CA GLY A 21 -18.42 -5.63 5.56
C GLY A 21 -17.91 -6.90 4.89
N ILE A 22 -16.62 -6.95 4.48
CA ILE A 22 -16.03 -8.12 3.84
C ILE A 22 -15.19 -8.87 4.88
N GLU A 23 -15.57 -10.10 5.18
CA GLU A 23 -14.80 -10.97 6.06
C GLU A 23 -13.55 -11.48 5.35
N ILE A 24 -12.40 -11.38 6.02
CA ILE A 24 -11.09 -11.79 5.55
C ILE A 24 -10.55 -12.88 6.48
N ASP A 25 -10.02 -13.92 5.91
CA ASP A 25 -9.19 -14.89 6.62
C ASP A 25 -7.73 -14.38 6.66
N TYR A 26 -7.40 -13.64 7.71
CA TYR A 26 -6.08 -13.04 7.88
C TYR A 26 -4.98 -14.09 7.97
N ASP A 27 -5.22 -15.14 8.73
CA ASP A 27 -4.24 -16.22 8.92
C ASP A 27 -3.89 -16.89 7.60
N LYS A 28 -4.89 -17.06 6.74
CA LYS A 28 -4.70 -17.66 5.41
C LYS A 28 -3.84 -16.75 4.53
N ILE A 29 -4.08 -15.44 4.56
CA ILE A 29 -3.27 -14.48 3.80
C ILE A 29 -1.83 -14.42 4.35
N VAL A 30 -1.65 -14.36 5.68
CA VAL A 30 -0.31 -14.36 6.29
C VAL A 30 0.47 -15.59 5.87
N LYS A 31 -0.10 -16.79 6.03
CA LYS A 31 0.53 -18.05 5.62
C LYS A 31 0.84 -18.09 4.12
N PHE A 32 -0.06 -17.55 3.29
CA PHE A 32 0.18 -17.45 1.86
C PHE A 32 1.37 -16.54 1.54
N VAL A 33 1.44 -15.35 2.16
CA VAL A 33 2.54 -14.39 1.96
C VAL A 33 3.87 -14.98 2.43
N GLU A 34 3.90 -15.62 3.60
CA GLU A 34 5.09 -16.31 4.11
C GLU A 34 5.55 -17.45 3.18
N LYS A 35 4.60 -18.20 2.62
CA LYS A 35 4.89 -19.29 1.68
C LYS A 35 5.54 -18.79 0.38
N ILE A 36 5.10 -17.65 -0.14
CA ILE A 36 5.62 -17.11 -1.42
C ILE A 36 6.88 -16.27 -1.24
N GLU A 37 7.19 -15.81 -0.02
CA GLU A 37 8.33 -14.94 0.24
C GLU A 37 9.65 -15.45 -0.37
N PRO A 38 10.05 -16.75 -0.22
CA PRO A 38 11.30 -17.24 -0.80
C PRO A 38 11.37 -17.09 -2.32
N GLU A 39 10.24 -17.22 -3.00
CA GLU A 39 10.18 -17.10 -4.47
C GLU A 39 10.21 -15.63 -4.89
N VAL A 40 9.49 -14.76 -4.18
CA VAL A 40 9.52 -13.31 -4.44
C VAL A 40 10.94 -12.75 -4.24
N LEU A 41 11.65 -13.20 -3.22
CA LEU A 41 13.02 -12.74 -2.96
C LEU A 41 14.03 -13.13 -4.04
N LYS A 42 13.75 -14.16 -4.85
CA LYS A 42 14.57 -14.57 -6.00
C LYS A 42 14.37 -13.70 -7.24
N LEU A 43 13.28 -12.91 -7.30
CA LEU A 43 13.01 -12.09 -8.46
C LEU A 43 14.17 -11.13 -8.73
N GLU A 44 14.62 -11.11 -9.96
CA GLU A 44 15.53 -10.08 -10.45
C GLU A 44 14.70 -8.85 -10.80
N VAL A 45 14.90 -7.76 -10.08
CA VAL A 45 14.23 -6.49 -10.29
C VAL A 45 15.25 -5.41 -10.55
N ASP A 46 14.89 -4.47 -11.41
CA ASP A 46 15.72 -3.29 -11.61
C ASP A 46 15.79 -2.49 -10.30
N LYS A 47 17.00 -2.39 -9.75
CA LYS A 47 17.26 -1.68 -8.49
C LYS A 47 17.21 -0.15 -8.66
N GLY A 48 16.80 0.35 -9.82
CA GLY A 48 17.06 1.67 -10.36
C GLY A 48 16.73 2.88 -9.50
N HIS A 49 15.94 2.80 -8.44
CA HIS A 49 15.59 3.97 -7.63
C HIS A 49 15.26 3.68 -6.16
N TYR A 50 15.42 2.47 -5.69
CA TYR A 50 15.22 2.19 -4.28
C TYR A 50 16.56 2.28 -3.55
N ASN A 51 16.81 3.39 -2.84
CA ASN A 51 17.85 3.48 -1.83
C ASN A 51 17.41 2.61 -0.64
N ALA A 52 17.53 1.29 -0.81
CA ALA A 52 17.29 0.37 0.29
C ALA A 52 18.36 0.62 1.35
N GLU A 53 17.96 1.12 2.50
CA GLU A 53 18.82 1.15 3.68
C GLU A 53 19.44 -0.23 3.93
N PRO A 54 20.70 -0.32 4.38
CA PRO A 54 21.33 -1.57 4.71
C PRO A 54 20.48 -2.34 5.72
N GLY A 55 19.97 -3.50 5.34
CA GLY A 55 19.06 -4.31 6.16
C GLY A 55 17.66 -4.51 5.58
N THR A 56 17.14 -3.59 4.76
CA THR A 56 15.88 -3.78 4.00
C THR A 56 16.09 -4.57 2.70
N ALA A 57 17.33 -4.70 2.23
CA ALA A 57 17.67 -5.35 0.97
C ALA A 57 17.29 -6.86 0.87
N LYS A 58 16.77 -7.45 1.95
CA LYS A 58 16.32 -8.84 2.01
C LYS A 58 14.81 -8.98 2.18
N GLU A 59 14.06 -7.90 2.13
CA GLU A 59 12.61 -7.91 2.36
C GLU A 59 11.82 -7.85 1.05
N MET A 60 10.61 -8.42 1.05
CA MET A 60 9.74 -8.45 -0.13
C MET A 60 9.42 -7.06 -0.68
N ILE A 61 9.43 -6.04 0.17
CA ILE A 61 9.12 -4.66 -0.21
C ILE A 61 10.02 -4.12 -1.32
N ILE A 62 11.30 -4.51 -1.33
CA ILE A 62 12.23 -4.06 -2.39
C ILE A 62 11.97 -4.71 -3.75
N LYS A 63 11.08 -5.70 -3.79
CA LYS A 63 10.68 -6.43 -5.00
C LYS A 63 9.35 -5.93 -5.57
N TRP A 64 8.84 -4.80 -5.06
CA TRP A 64 7.53 -4.23 -5.41
C TRP A 64 7.27 -4.10 -6.92
N ASN A 65 8.30 -3.83 -7.71
CA ASN A 65 8.22 -3.66 -9.16
C ASN A 65 8.40 -4.96 -9.97
N GLY A 66 8.59 -6.09 -9.31
CA GLY A 66 8.80 -7.39 -9.98
C GLY A 66 7.56 -8.30 -10.00
N TRP A 67 6.50 -7.96 -9.26
CA TRP A 67 5.34 -8.82 -9.11
C TRP A 67 4.08 -8.05 -8.71
N ASN A 68 2.92 -8.71 -8.87
CA ASN A 68 1.66 -8.18 -8.36
C ASN A 68 0.92 -9.31 -7.64
N ILE A 69 0.71 -9.15 -6.35
CA ILE A 69 0.12 -10.20 -5.50
C ILE A 69 -1.30 -10.55 -5.93
N LEU A 70 -2.07 -9.58 -6.45
CA LEU A 70 -3.45 -9.82 -6.88
C LEU A 70 -3.56 -10.68 -8.15
N LEU A 71 -2.45 -10.93 -8.85
CA LEU A 71 -2.39 -11.85 -9.99
C LEU A 71 -2.12 -13.29 -9.57
N LEU A 72 -1.92 -13.54 -8.28
CA LEU A 72 -1.68 -14.87 -7.75
C LEU A 72 -3.01 -15.57 -7.42
N ASN A 73 -3.03 -16.90 -7.60
CA ASN A 73 -4.23 -17.71 -7.40
C ASN A 73 -4.47 -18.01 -5.90
N GLU A 74 -4.95 -17.04 -5.15
CA GLU A 74 -5.40 -17.17 -3.77
C GLU A 74 -6.77 -16.46 -3.60
N PRO A 75 -7.85 -17.19 -3.29
CA PRO A 75 -9.20 -16.63 -3.24
C PRO A 75 -9.36 -15.44 -2.28
N GLU A 76 -8.63 -15.41 -1.14
CA GLU A 76 -8.70 -14.30 -0.20
C GLU A 76 -8.19 -12.98 -0.83
N LEU A 77 -7.28 -13.06 -1.80
CA LEU A 77 -6.78 -11.86 -2.51
C LEU A 77 -7.86 -11.18 -3.34
N PHE A 78 -8.88 -11.91 -3.81
CA PHE A 78 -10.01 -11.29 -4.48
C PHE A 78 -10.87 -10.44 -3.53
N LYS A 79 -10.96 -10.83 -2.27
CA LYS A 79 -11.59 -10.00 -1.23
C LYS A 79 -10.78 -8.72 -1.00
N ILE A 80 -9.46 -8.84 -0.92
CA ILE A 80 -8.55 -7.69 -0.80
C ILE A 80 -8.71 -6.76 -1.99
N TYR A 81 -8.76 -7.29 -3.22
CA TYR A 81 -9.02 -6.49 -4.42
C TYR A 81 -10.30 -5.65 -4.30
N LYS A 82 -11.41 -6.27 -3.84
CA LYS A 82 -12.68 -5.55 -3.67
C LYS A 82 -12.59 -4.42 -2.64
N ILE A 83 -11.85 -4.62 -1.56
CA ILE A 83 -11.62 -3.62 -0.52
C ILE A 83 -10.77 -2.47 -1.07
N ILE A 84 -9.68 -2.78 -1.77
CA ILE A 84 -8.83 -1.78 -2.44
C ILE A 84 -9.67 -0.97 -3.43
N LEU A 85 -10.42 -1.63 -4.31
CA LEU A 85 -11.23 -0.96 -5.33
C LEU A 85 -12.27 -0.01 -4.70
N LYS A 86 -12.92 -0.42 -3.59
CA LYS A 86 -13.82 0.45 -2.84
C LYS A 86 -13.10 1.70 -2.32
N GLY A 87 -11.96 1.54 -1.66
CA GLY A 87 -11.17 2.66 -1.13
C GLY A 87 -10.67 3.61 -2.23
N VAL A 88 -10.18 3.05 -3.32
CA VAL A 88 -9.68 3.80 -4.48
C VAL A 88 -10.80 4.62 -5.15
N LYS A 89 -11.97 4.01 -5.40
CA LYS A 89 -13.12 4.72 -5.99
C LYS A 89 -13.59 5.88 -5.12
N GLU A 90 -13.73 5.67 -3.83
CA GLU A 90 -14.14 6.70 -2.90
C GLU A 90 -13.13 7.86 -2.84
N PHE A 91 -11.86 7.54 -2.80
CA PHE A 91 -10.83 8.56 -2.76
C PHE A 91 -10.70 9.29 -4.10
N ALA A 92 -10.76 8.58 -5.23
CA ALA A 92 -10.76 9.17 -6.58
C ALA A 92 -11.90 10.18 -6.75
N LYS A 93 -13.13 9.81 -6.32
CA LYS A 93 -14.29 10.70 -6.31
C LYS A 93 -14.04 11.95 -5.46
N PHE A 94 -13.48 11.77 -4.27
CA PHE A 94 -13.20 12.89 -3.36
C PHE A 94 -12.20 13.88 -3.94
N ILE A 95 -11.12 13.39 -4.59
CA ILE A 95 -10.10 14.28 -5.19
C ILE A 95 -10.46 14.77 -6.59
N GLY A 96 -11.62 14.38 -7.13
CA GLY A 96 -12.07 14.77 -8.47
C GLY A 96 -11.22 14.16 -9.59
N LEU A 97 -10.66 12.95 -9.40
CA LEU A 97 -9.90 12.27 -10.43
C LEU A 97 -10.85 11.83 -11.56
N ASN A 98 -10.64 12.38 -12.75
CA ASN A 98 -11.47 12.13 -13.92
C ASN A 98 -10.73 11.26 -14.97
N GLU A 99 -10.12 10.19 -14.51
CA GLU A 99 -9.53 9.16 -15.38
C GLU A 99 -10.37 7.89 -15.25
N PRO A 100 -11.17 7.50 -16.26
CA PRO A 100 -12.08 6.36 -16.16
C PRO A 100 -11.34 5.04 -16.03
N VAL A 101 -10.14 4.94 -16.58
CA VAL A 101 -9.25 3.78 -16.50
C VAL A 101 -7.96 4.18 -15.83
N THR A 102 -7.60 3.47 -14.78
CA THR A 102 -6.29 3.54 -14.13
C THR A 102 -5.73 2.13 -14.00
N TYR A 103 -4.48 2.02 -13.54
CA TYR A 103 -3.82 0.72 -13.40
C TYR A 103 -3.47 0.49 -11.94
N LEU A 104 -3.61 -0.75 -11.49
CA LEU A 104 -3.39 -1.15 -10.11
C LEU A 104 -2.17 -2.07 -10.01
N GLY A 105 -1.12 -1.60 -9.36
CA GLY A 105 0.02 -2.40 -8.92
C GLY A 105 -0.11 -2.73 -7.44
N CYS A 106 0.11 -3.98 -7.05
CA CYS A 106 -0.03 -4.42 -5.66
C CYS A 106 1.08 -5.39 -5.27
N TRP A 107 1.58 -5.25 -4.05
CA TRP A 107 2.56 -6.17 -3.49
C TRP A 107 2.32 -6.37 -1.98
N ALA A 108 2.78 -7.49 -1.43
CA ALA A 108 2.78 -7.67 0.01
C ALA A 108 4.07 -7.13 0.61
N THR A 109 3.96 -6.55 1.81
CA THR A 109 5.08 -6.31 2.69
C THR A 109 5.00 -7.28 3.86
N LEU A 110 6.11 -7.93 4.19
CA LEU A 110 6.22 -8.83 5.32
C LEU A 110 7.32 -8.28 6.23
N THR A 111 6.91 -7.78 7.40
CA THR A 111 7.79 -7.10 8.34
C THR A 111 7.93 -7.93 9.60
N ARG A 112 9.16 -8.25 9.99
CA ARG A 112 9.48 -9.03 11.18
C ARG A 112 9.77 -8.12 12.38
N LYS A 113 9.79 -8.70 13.58
CA LYS A 113 10.09 -8.02 14.84
C LYS A 113 11.36 -7.16 14.76
N GLY A 114 11.28 -5.96 15.29
CA GLY A 114 12.37 -4.97 15.26
C GLY A 114 12.56 -4.29 13.91
N ARG A 115 11.69 -4.55 12.92
CA ARG A 115 11.75 -3.93 11.59
C ARG A 115 10.61 -2.95 11.38
N GLN A 116 10.77 -2.07 10.39
CA GLN A 116 9.77 -1.09 9.97
C GLN A 116 9.86 -0.85 8.47
N VAL A 117 8.83 -0.28 7.89
CA VAL A 117 8.90 0.32 6.55
C VAL A 117 9.45 1.72 6.72
N PHE A 118 10.61 1.99 6.13
CA PHE A 118 11.29 3.28 6.22
C PHE A 118 10.55 4.39 5.45
N PRO A 119 10.81 5.67 5.78
CA PRO A 119 10.23 6.80 5.07
C PRO A 119 10.52 6.75 3.58
N HIS A 120 9.48 6.79 2.76
CA HIS A 120 9.57 6.79 1.30
C HIS A 120 8.36 7.47 0.66
N THR A 121 8.46 7.77 -0.62
CA THR A 121 7.39 8.36 -1.43
C THR A 121 7.14 7.51 -2.68
N HIS A 122 5.99 7.70 -3.29
CA HIS A 122 5.63 7.12 -4.58
C HIS A 122 5.41 8.24 -5.60
N ASN A 123 5.45 7.91 -6.88
CA ASN A 123 5.29 8.89 -7.97
C ASN A 123 3.98 8.69 -8.75
N PHE A 124 2.97 8.10 -8.13
CA PHE A 124 1.69 7.77 -8.75
C PHE A 124 0.55 8.63 -8.22
N HIS A 125 -0.65 8.51 -8.79
CA HIS A 125 -1.80 9.33 -8.42
C HIS A 125 -2.25 9.13 -7.00
N MET A 126 -2.39 7.87 -6.60
CA MET A 126 -2.82 7.46 -5.28
C MET A 126 -1.98 6.26 -4.84
N VAL A 127 -1.82 6.16 -3.56
CA VAL A 127 -1.13 5.05 -2.91
C VAL A 127 -1.94 4.60 -1.70
N GLY A 128 -1.74 3.38 -1.31
CA GLY A 128 -2.40 2.90 -0.12
C GLY A 128 -1.98 1.51 0.29
N HIS A 129 -2.63 1.01 1.32
CA HIS A 129 -2.43 -0.35 1.78
C HIS A 129 -3.66 -0.90 2.49
N VAL A 130 -3.76 -2.23 2.53
CA VAL A 130 -4.68 -2.97 3.40
C VAL A 130 -3.87 -3.60 4.51
N ALA A 131 -4.23 -3.33 5.75
CA ALA A 131 -3.64 -3.95 6.93
C ALA A 131 -4.21 -5.37 7.11
N ILE A 132 -3.34 -6.39 7.17
CA ILE A 132 -3.75 -7.80 7.29
C ILE A 132 -3.47 -8.32 8.69
N ASN A 133 -2.23 -8.33 9.12
CA ASN A 133 -1.81 -8.63 10.50
C ASN A 133 -0.88 -7.49 10.94
N ALA A 134 -1.46 -6.36 11.28
CA ALA A 134 -0.70 -5.13 11.47
C ALA A 134 -0.99 -4.43 12.80
N GLU A 135 -1.83 -5.00 13.66
CA GLU A 135 -2.11 -4.46 14.98
C GLU A 135 -1.16 -5.02 16.06
N PRO A 136 -0.66 -4.16 16.96
CA PRO A 136 -0.77 -2.71 16.94
C PRO A 136 0.37 -2.09 16.12
N SER A 137 0.06 -1.30 15.12
CA SER A 137 1.05 -0.48 14.43
C SER A 137 0.41 0.79 13.89
N THR A 138 1.24 1.72 13.43
CA THR A 138 0.79 2.96 12.79
C THR A 138 1.50 3.14 11.45
N THR A 139 0.82 3.83 10.54
CA THR A 139 1.45 4.43 9.37
C THR A 139 1.48 5.94 9.59
N THR A 140 2.66 6.54 9.58
CA THR A 140 2.84 7.98 9.73
C THR A 140 3.03 8.59 8.36
N TYR A 141 2.14 9.50 8.01
CA TYR A 141 2.21 10.31 6.80
C TYR A 141 2.89 11.63 7.10
N SER A 142 3.81 12.08 6.23
CA SER A 142 4.57 13.30 6.42
C SER A 142 4.55 14.15 5.15
N TRP A 143 4.33 15.45 5.30
CA TRP A 143 4.38 16.39 4.19
C TRP A 143 4.82 17.77 4.68
N LYS A 144 5.16 18.64 3.74
CA LYS A 144 5.45 20.06 4.00
C LYS A 144 4.40 20.93 3.34
N ASP A 145 3.98 21.97 4.02
CA ASP A 145 3.14 23.00 3.44
C ASP A 145 3.95 23.99 2.58
N VAL A 146 3.27 24.99 2.03
CA VAL A 146 3.89 26.05 1.21
C VAL A 146 4.89 26.91 1.97
N ASP A 147 4.78 26.96 3.28
CA ASP A 147 5.66 27.71 4.19
C ASP A 147 6.80 26.84 4.74
N ASN A 148 6.98 25.61 4.22
CA ASN A 148 7.97 24.63 4.66
C ASN A 148 7.76 24.06 6.08
N ASN A 149 6.58 24.25 6.68
CA ASN A 149 6.27 23.60 7.93
C ASN A 149 6.05 22.11 7.69
N GLU A 150 6.67 21.26 8.49
CA GLU A 150 6.57 19.81 8.38
C GLU A 150 5.48 19.26 9.31
N TYR A 151 4.65 18.37 8.76
CA TYR A 151 3.54 17.71 9.46
C TYR A 151 3.74 16.21 9.47
N HIS A 152 3.40 15.58 10.61
CA HIS A 152 3.46 14.15 10.80
C HIS A 152 2.12 13.65 11.39
N VAL A 153 1.42 12.80 10.65
CA VAL A 153 0.12 12.27 11.08
C VAL A 153 0.19 10.75 11.21
N PRO A 154 0.24 10.20 12.42
CA PRO A 154 0.16 8.77 12.65
C PRO A 154 -1.30 8.31 12.55
N ILE A 155 -1.55 7.29 11.73
CA ILE A 155 -2.84 6.62 11.58
C ILE A 155 -2.68 5.16 12.01
N LYS A 156 -3.54 4.68 12.90
CA LYS A 156 -3.54 3.28 13.34
C LYS A 156 -3.86 2.36 12.16
N ASN A 157 -3.14 1.26 12.08
CA ASN A 157 -3.43 0.17 11.16
C ASN A 157 -4.34 -0.84 11.88
N LEU A 158 -5.63 -0.81 11.56
CA LEU A 158 -6.59 -1.82 12.02
C LEU A 158 -6.64 -2.97 11.01
N ASN A 159 -6.68 -4.20 11.49
CA ASN A 159 -6.77 -5.36 10.59
C ASN A 159 -8.02 -5.25 9.70
N GLY A 160 -7.85 -5.51 8.39
CA GLY A 160 -8.87 -5.32 7.36
C GLY A 160 -9.08 -3.87 6.90
N GLN A 161 -8.47 -2.89 7.55
CA GLN A 161 -8.59 -1.50 7.13
C GLN A 161 -7.80 -1.25 5.84
N VAL A 162 -8.43 -0.56 4.89
CA VAL A 162 -7.74 0.08 3.77
C VAL A 162 -7.49 1.55 4.08
N GLN A 163 -6.30 2.00 3.76
CA GLN A 163 -5.91 3.42 3.76
C GLN A 163 -5.52 3.83 2.35
N VAL A 164 -6.07 4.95 1.85
CA VAL A 164 -5.76 5.51 0.52
C VAL A 164 -5.47 6.98 0.67
N THR A 165 -4.40 7.44 0.02
CA THR A 165 -4.01 8.86 0.02
C THR A 165 -3.32 9.23 -1.29
N LYS A 166 -3.03 10.52 -1.47
CA LYS A 166 -2.09 10.97 -2.50
C LYS A 166 -0.67 10.50 -2.16
N SER A 167 0.20 10.47 -3.15
CA SER A 167 1.60 10.15 -2.92
C SER A 167 2.26 11.20 -2.01
N VAL A 168 2.52 10.80 -0.78
CA VAL A 168 3.24 11.58 0.23
C VAL A 168 4.24 10.69 0.94
N ASN A 169 5.20 11.29 1.61
CA ASN A 169 6.15 10.53 2.42
C ASN A 169 5.39 9.79 3.54
N HIS A 170 5.67 8.52 3.69
CA HIS A 170 5.10 7.72 4.77
C HIS A 170 6.04 6.61 5.23
N HIS A 171 5.85 6.18 6.46
CA HIS A 171 6.60 5.07 7.07
C HIS A 171 5.71 4.34 8.09
N SER A 172 6.11 3.13 8.47
CA SER A 172 5.44 2.42 9.55
C SER A 172 6.17 2.56 10.87
N SER A 173 5.45 2.37 11.98
CA SER A 173 6.09 2.10 13.28
C SER A 173 6.90 0.81 13.23
N ILE A 174 7.88 0.69 14.16
CA ILE A 174 8.61 -0.56 14.37
C ILE A 174 7.61 -1.65 14.78
N TRP A 175 7.81 -2.86 14.27
CA TRP A 175 7.00 -4.02 14.61
C TRP A 175 7.58 -4.75 15.82
N GLU A 176 6.81 -4.91 16.88
CA GLU A 176 7.30 -5.43 18.16
C GLU A 176 6.89 -6.88 18.45
N LYS A 177 5.97 -7.46 17.65
CA LYS A 177 5.50 -8.84 17.86
C LYS A 177 6.41 -9.86 17.18
N ASP A 178 6.35 -11.11 17.63
CA ASP A 178 7.11 -12.22 17.07
C ASP A 178 6.50 -12.72 15.76
N GLU A 179 5.16 -12.64 15.60
CA GLU A 179 4.46 -12.95 14.36
C GLU A 179 4.78 -11.91 13.28
N SER A 180 4.75 -12.33 12.01
CA SER A 180 5.00 -11.42 10.90
C SER A 180 3.86 -10.40 10.76
N ARG A 181 4.21 -9.11 10.65
CA ARG A 181 3.29 -8.10 10.18
C ARG A 181 3.14 -8.23 8.66
N VAL A 182 1.91 -8.27 8.18
CA VAL A 182 1.59 -8.29 6.75
C VAL A 182 0.71 -7.09 6.40
N THR A 183 1.10 -6.37 5.35
CA THR A 183 0.26 -5.38 4.69
C THR A 183 0.30 -5.60 3.19
N ILE A 184 -0.81 -5.36 2.50
CA ILE A 184 -0.85 -5.37 1.04
C ILE A 184 -0.88 -3.93 0.57
N ALA A 185 0.26 -3.47 0.06
CA ALA A 185 0.44 -2.14 -0.46
C ALA A 185 0.03 -2.08 -1.94
N PHE A 186 -0.36 -0.89 -2.39
CA PHE A 186 -0.75 -0.68 -3.78
C PHE A 186 -0.48 0.75 -4.27
N ASP A 187 -0.25 0.84 -5.58
CA ASP A 187 -0.19 2.07 -6.35
C ASP A 187 -1.32 2.13 -7.36
N VAL A 188 -1.95 3.29 -7.49
CA VAL A 188 -2.90 3.61 -8.55
C VAL A 188 -2.19 4.49 -9.58
N ILE A 189 -1.97 3.92 -10.74
CA ILE A 189 -1.12 4.44 -11.80
C ILE A 189 -2.01 5.04 -12.88
N GLY A 190 -1.88 6.33 -13.15
CA GLY A 190 -2.64 6.99 -14.20
C GLY A 190 -2.04 6.76 -15.59
N GLN A 191 -2.82 7.03 -16.64
CA GLN A 191 -2.44 6.85 -18.03
C GLN A 191 -1.10 7.53 -18.39
N LYS A 192 -0.89 8.75 -17.94
CA LYS A 192 0.36 9.49 -18.17
C LYS A 192 1.63 8.78 -17.66
N HIS A 193 1.50 7.93 -16.64
CA HIS A 193 2.63 7.17 -16.12
C HIS A 193 2.88 5.89 -16.92
N VAL A 194 1.83 5.35 -17.58
CA VAL A 194 1.97 4.19 -18.47
C VAL A 194 2.74 4.58 -19.75
N GLU A 195 2.63 5.85 -20.14
CA GLU A 195 3.35 6.42 -21.29
C GLU A 195 4.80 6.82 -20.97
N ASP A 196 5.17 6.83 -19.69
CA ASP A 196 6.53 7.11 -19.22
C ASP A 196 7.46 5.92 -19.51
N PRO A 197 8.66 6.13 -20.07
CA PRO A 197 9.59 5.04 -20.37
C PRO A 197 10.19 4.35 -19.14
N ARG A 198 9.94 4.86 -17.93
CA ARG A 198 10.40 4.20 -16.68
C ARG A 198 9.68 2.88 -16.45
N PRO A 199 10.37 1.86 -15.90
CA PRO A 199 9.75 0.59 -15.60
C PRO A 199 8.58 0.77 -14.63
N LEU A 200 7.42 0.21 -14.98
CA LEU A 200 6.27 0.12 -14.09
C LEU A 200 6.24 -1.23 -13.39
N PRO A 201 5.66 -1.29 -12.17
CA PRO A 201 5.36 -2.58 -11.58
C PRO A 201 4.34 -3.33 -12.45
N PRO A 202 4.31 -4.66 -12.41
CA PRO A 202 3.22 -5.43 -13.00
C PRO A 202 1.88 -4.91 -12.50
N CYS A 203 1.05 -4.40 -13.40
CA CYS A 203 -0.21 -3.76 -13.08
C CYS A 203 -1.31 -4.21 -14.05
N PHE A 204 -2.56 -4.03 -13.67
CA PHE A 204 -3.71 -4.32 -14.52
C PHE A 204 -4.73 -3.16 -14.46
N PRO A 205 -5.54 -2.97 -15.52
CA PRO A 205 -6.50 -1.88 -15.56
C PRO A 205 -7.64 -2.09 -14.57
N ILE A 206 -8.08 -1.00 -13.95
CA ILE A 206 -9.29 -0.92 -13.13
C ILE A 206 -10.17 0.23 -13.62
N LEU A 207 -11.50 0.08 -13.46
CA LEU A 207 -12.47 1.12 -13.77
C LEU A 207 -12.83 1.88 -12.50
N LEU A 208 -12.76 3.21 -12.55
CA LEU A 208 -13.11 4.10 -11.44
C LEU A 208 -14.59 4.52 -11.44
N GLU A 209 -15.34 4.18 -12.48
CA GLU A 209 -16.78 4.41 -12.59
C GLU A 209 -17.61 3.53 -11.66
#